data_3970c2af7240bd7adeb6eade70ecd23c
#
_entry.id   3970c2af7240bd7adeb6eade70ecd23c
#
_cell.length_a   1.000
_cell.length_b   1.000
_cell.length_c   1.000
_cell.angle_alpha   90.00
_cell.angle_beta   90.00
_cell.angle_gamma   90.00
#
_symmetry.space_group_name_H-M   'P 1'
#
loop_
_entity.id
_entity.type
_entity.pdbx_description
1 polymer ?
#
loop_
_entity_poly.entity_id
_entity_poly.type
_entity_poly.pdbx_seq_one_letter_code
_entity_poly.pdbx_strand_id
1 'polypeptide(L)'
;MKNKLFLEAKNKIDGKKYFAEQKAYDNYSALLSFRDFALLDQQEKQLSWDWASNPTNQNKKLLDEVSSKKIAVAVAHGYKEEDLTPQYSCKICGDTGFVNGKRCVCLEREINALIRRECDLTCENCTFEASLESHPHNKQVYDACQKYCQNIDNKKILNVFLTGQTGTGKTYLCSAMANTLLKAGKTVLFVSAFKLNNDFLTAHTSFDTDKLAVIEHYLQPDVLIIDDLGTEPIYKNVTKEYLFALLNERLLAKRNTIVCTNLMFDQIMDLYDERISSRLQAQALKVKLESDDKRVKIAK
;
A
#
# COMPACT_ATOMS: atom_id res chain seq x y z
N MET A 1 3.37 5.91 -10.66
CA MET A 1 2.70 5.47 -9.42
C MET A 1 3.67 5.33 -8.24
N LYS A 2 4.66 4.43 -8.24
CA LYS A 2 5.57 4.22 -7.09
C LYS A 2 6.21 5.50 -6.54
N ASN A 3 6.74 6.36 -7.40
CA ASN A 3 7.39 7.62 -6.97
C ASN A 3 6.39 8.62 -6.40
N LYS A 4 5.18 8.75 -6.98
CA LYS A 4 4.12 9.64 -6.48
C LYS A 4 3.60 9.18 -5.12
N LEU A 5 3.25 7.90 -5.00
CA LEU A 5 2.78 7.31 -3.73
C LEU A 5 3.85 7.35 -2.65
N PHE A 6 5.11 7.09 -3.02
CA PHE A 6 6.23 7.22 -2.09
C PHE A 6 6.38 8.66 -1.58
N LEU A 7 6.33 9.65 -2.48
CA LEU A 7 6.45 11.06 -2.11
C LEU A 7 5.30 11.50 -1.20
N GLU A 8 4.07 11.09 -1.53
CA GLU A 8 2.88 11.39 -0.73
C GLU A 8 2.96 10.75 0.66
N ALA A 9 3.34 9.47 0.76
CA ALA A 9 3.56 8.79 2.02
C ALA A 9 4.67 9.45 2.85
N LYS A 10 5.77 9.83 2.19
CA LYS A 10 6.91 10.49 2.83
C LYS A 10 6.51 11.86 3.37
N ASN A 11 5.82 12.68 2.58
CA ASN A 11 5.31 13.98 3.01
C ASN A 11 4.38 13.86 4.23
N LYS A 12 3.56 12.81 4.28
CA LYS A 12 2.67 12.56 5.43
C LYS A 12 3.47 12.21 6.70
N ILE A 13 4.55 11.43 6.58
CA ILE A 13 5.43 11.08 7.70
C ILE A 13 6.24 12.30 8.14
N ASP A 14 6.79 13.08 7.19
CA ASP A 14 7.51 14.32 7.48
C ASP A 14 6.61 15.34 8.16
N GLY A 15 5.34 15.44 7.77
CA GLY A 15 4.35 16.26 8.45
C GLY A 15 4.12 15.84 9.90
N LYS A 16 4.05 14.54 10.20
CA LYS A 16 3.95 14.02 11.58
C LYS A 16 5.17 14.40 12.40
N LYS A 17 6.37 14.23 11.81
CA LYS A 17 7.63 14.60 12.44
C LYS A 17 7.67 16.09 12.78
N TYR A 18 7.40 16.92 11.77
CA TYR A 18 7.36 18.39 11.92
C TYR A 18 6.39 18.82 13.03
N PHE A 19 5.19 18.25 13.05
CA PHE A 19 4.19 18.57 14.08
C PHE A 19 4.65 18.19 15.48
N ALA A 20 5.29 17.01 15.65
CA ALA A 20 5.85 16.59 16.95
C ALA A 20 6.98 17.52 17.43
N GLU A 21 7.89 17.89 16.51
CA GLU A 21 8.99 18.82 16.81
C GLU A 21 8.48 20.22 17.13
N GLN A 22 7.53 20.72 16.35
CA GLN A 22 6.93 22.04 16.56
C GLN A 22 6.21 22.11 17.91
N LYS A 23 5.42 21.09 18.25
CA LYS A 23 4.72 21.04 19.53
C LYS A 23 5.69 21.05 20.71
N ALA A 24 6.76 20.27 20.66
CA ALA A 24 7.79 20.28 21.71
C ALA A 24 8.49 21.64 21.81
N TYR A 25 8.79 22.27 20.67
CA TYR A 25 9.39 23.62 20.60
C TYR A 25 8.46 24.67 21.21
N ASP A 26 7.17 24.67 20.86
CA ASP A 26 6.19 25.62 21.36
C ASP A 26 6.03 25.50 22.89
N ASN A 27 5.94 24.27 23.41
CA ASN A 27 5.89 23.99 24.84
C ASN A 27 7.15 24.49 25.56
N TYR A 28 8.32 24.21 24.99
CA TYR A 28 9.59 24.64 25.53
C TYR A 28 9.74 26.16 25.51
N SER A 29 9.33 26.82 24.45
CA SER A 29 9.32 28.28 24.31
C SER A 29 8.37 28.94 25.32
N ALA A 30 7.21 28.35 25.57
CA ALA A 30 6.28 28.80 26.58
C ALA A 30 6.89 28.68 27.99
N LEU A 31 7.58 27.57 28.29
CA LEU A 31 8.26 27.36 29.57
C LEU A 31 9.40 28.37 29.80
N LEU A 32 10.12 28.79 28.77
CA LEU A 32 11.17 29.81 28.87
C LEU A 32 10.61 31.20 29.28
N SER A 33 9.31 31.45 29.16
CA SER A 33 8.70 32.66 29.68
C SER A 33 8.63 32.71 31.21
N PHE A 34 8.72 31.55 31.90
CA PHE A 34 8.80 31.44 33.36
C PHE A 34 10.24 31.62 33.81
N ARG A 35 10.47 32.55 34.73
CA ARG A 35 11.81 32.93 35.18
C ARG A 35 12.60 31.78 35.84
N ASP A 36 11.91 30.98 36.66
CA ASP A 36 12.48 29.82 37.33
C ASP A 36 12.96 28.74 36.37
N PHE A 37 12.15 28.42 35.32
CA PHE A 37 12.55 27.50 34.28
C PHE A 37 13.72 28.05 33.46
N ALA A 38 13.66 29.33 33.03
CA ALA A 38 14.69 29.95 32.21
C ALA A 38 16.07 29.98 32.91
N LEU A 39 16.11 30.20 34.22
CA LEU A 39 17.35 30.16 35.00
C LEU A 39 17.94 28.74 35.04
N LEU A 40 17.13 27.72 35.26
CA LEU A 40 17.58 26.32 35.24
C LEU A 40 18.03 25.90 33.84
N ASP A 41 17.36 26.35 32.80
CA ASP A 41 17.75 26.11 31.39
C ASP A 41 19.14 26.69 31.07
N GLN A 42 19.40 27.91 31.53
CA GLN A 42 20.73 28.52 31.36
C GLN A 42 21.81 27.77 32.15
N GLN A 43 21.51 27.32 33.35
CA GLN A 43 22.45 26.53 34.19
C GLN A 43 22.72 25.17 33.52
N GLU A 44 21.69 24.49 33.05
CA GLU A 44 21.85 23.20 32.35
C GLU A 44 22.71 23.32 31.09
N LYS A 45 22.50 24.35 30.27
CA LYS A 45 23.33 24.64 29.09
C LYS A 45 24.78 24.85 29.44
N GLN A 46 25.06 25.60 30.50
CA GLN A 46 26.42 25.81 30.95
C GLN A 46 27.06 24.51 31.43
N LEU A 47 26.38 23.75 32.28
CA LEU A 47 26.86 22.46 32.76
C LEU A 47 27.03 21.42 31.66
N SER A 48 26.19 21.45 30.63
CA SER A 48 26.33 20.59 29.43
C SER A 48 27.62 20.91 28.68
N TRP A 49 27.94 22.19 28.52
CA TRP A 49 29.17 22.65 27.91
C TRP A 49 30.42 22.26 28.73
N ASP A 50 30.34 22.46 30.06
CA ASP A 50 31.45 22.10 30.98
C ASP A 50 31.69 20.61 30.99
N TRP A 51 30.61 19.79 30.96
CA TRP A 51 30.72 18.34 30.86
C TRP A 51 31.30 17.89 29.50
N ALA A 52 30.87 18.49 28.38
CA ALA A 52 31.41 18.17 27.06
C ALA A 52 32.89 18.52 26.94
N SER A 53 33.35 19.61 27.61
CA SER A 53 34.74 20.04 27.61
C SER A 53 35.60 19.24 28.59
N ASN A 54 35.04 18.78 29.70
CA ASN A 54 35.73 18.01 30.74
C ASN A 54 34.75 16.95 31.34
N PRO A 55 34.66 15.74 30.76
CA PRO A 55 33.70 14.72 31.17
C PRO A 55 34.15 14.05 32.49
N THR A 56 33.77 14.64 33.61
CA THR A 56 33.97 14.08 34.95
C THR A 56 32.67 13.56 35.51
N ASN A 57 32.73 12.55 36.41
CA ASN A 57 31.56 12.04 37.10
C ASN A 57 30.85 13.12 37.96
N GLN A 58 31.59 14.10 38.47
CA GLN A 58 31.05 15.20 39.22
C GLN A 58 30.22 16.15 38.35
N ASN A 59 30.77 16.54 37.15
CA ASN A 59 30.02 17.40 36.23
C ASN A 59 28.76 16.73 35.69
N LYS A 60 28.83 15.43 35.47
CA LYS A 60 27.65 14.63 35.07
C LYS A 60 26.58 14.65 36.15
N LYS A 61 26.96 14.42 37.41
CA LYS A 61 26.01 14.42 38.53
C LYS A 61 25.32 15.78 38.71
N LEU A 62 26.07 16.88 38.58
CA LEU A 62 25.50 18.22 38.65
C LEU A 62 24.53 18.50 37.50
N LEU A 63 24.85 18.05 36.28
CA LEU A 63 23.97 18.17 35.12
C LEU A 63 22.65 17.41 35.35
N ASP A 64 22.73 16.14 35.81
CA ASP A 64 21.56 15.30 36.06
C ASP A 64 20.66 15.91 37.20
N GLU A 65 21.26 16.53 38.23
CA GLU A 65 20.51 17.22 39.27
C GLU A 65 19.76 18.47 38.76
N VAL A 66 20.39 19.28 37.92
CA VAL A 66 19.77 20.46 37.33
C VAL A 66 18.70 20.07 36.31
N SER A 67 18.94 19.06 35.49
CA SER A 67 17.93 18.52 34.56
C SER A 67 16.69 18.02 35.31
N SER A 68 16.88 17.29 36.41
CA SER A 68 15.76 16.80 37.22
C SER A 68 14.96 17.96 37.86
N LYS A 69 15.63 19.00 38.31
CA LYS A 69 14.97 20.22 38.86
C LYS A 69 14.19 20.94 37.75
N LYS A 70 14.76 21.06 36.59
CA LYS A 70 14.08 21.70 35.44
C LYS A 70 12.80 20.98 35.03
N ILE A 71 12.83 19.63 34.99
CA ILE A 71 11.64 18.81 34.76
C ILE A 71 10.58 19.04 35.85
N ALA A 72 10.99 19.06 37.13
CA ALA A 72 10.07 19.30 38.26
C ALA A 72 9.39 20.68 38.15
N VAL A 73 10.12 21.72 37.74
CA VAL A 73 9.57 23.07 37.52
C VAL A 73 8.61 23.05 36.34
N ALA A 74 8.90 22.37 35.24
CA ALA A 74 7.98 22.24 34.13
C ALA A 74 6.66 21.57 34.53
N VAL A 75 6.75 20.51 35.35
CA VAL A 75 5.56 19.84 35.93
C VAL A 75 4.75 20.77 36.83
N ALA A 76 5.41 21.61 37.62
CA ALA A 76 4.74 22.60 38.50
C ALA A 76 3.98 23.67 37.66
N HIS A 77 4.44 23.96 36.46
CA HIS A 77 3.77 24.84 35.48
C HIS A 77 2.73 24.11 34.59
N GLY A 78 2.40 22.87 34.92
CA GLY A 78 1.32 22.08 34.25
C GLY A 78 1.73 21.34 33.01
N TYR A 79 3.03 21.25 32.70
CA TYR A 79 3.56 20.43 31.57
C TYR A 79 3.96 19.04 32.08
N LYS A 80 3.96 18.06 31.16
CA LYS A 80 4.52 16.75 31.47
C LYS A 80 5.96 16.66 30.93
N GLU A 81 6.75 15.77 31.48
CA GLU A 81 8.10 15.50 30.99
C GLU A 81 8.11 15.16 29.48
N GLU A 82 7.09 14.41 29.02
CA GLU A 82 6.90 14.05 27.63
C GLU A 82 6.67 15.28 26.72
N ASP A 83 6.17 16.38 27.24
CA ASP A 83 5.88 17.60 26.48
C ASP A 83 7.13 18.39 26.12
N LEU A 84 8.26 18.10 26.77
CA LEU A 84 9.55 18.76 26.54
C LEU A 84 10.34 18.16 25.37
N THR A 85 9.93 17.01 24.88
CA THR A 85 10.60 16.28 23.81
C THR A 85 9.61 15.92 22.70
N PRO A 86 10.08 15.84 21.43
CA PRO A 86 9.21 15.44 20.34
C PRO A 86 8.62 14.04 20.53
N GLN A 87 7.29 13.93 20.53
CA GLN A 87 6.60 12.65 20.64
C GLN A 87 6.33 12.05 19.26
N TYR A 88 7.32 11.33 18.74
CA TYR A 88 7.23 10.69 17.43
C TYR A 88 6.24 9.53 17.42
N SER A 89 5.41 9.45 16.37
CA SER A 89 4.44 8.36 16.17
C SER A 89 5.11 7.02 15.96
N CYS A 90 6.23 7.00 15.23
CA CYS A 90 7.04 5.80 15.03
C CYS A 90 8.28 5.81 15.93
N LYS A 91 8.27 5.00 16.97
CA LYS A 91 9.40 4.87 17.89
C LYS A 91 10.64 4.20 17.28
N ILE A 92 10.50 3.51 16.14
CA ILE A 92 11.60 2.80 15.46
C ILE A 92 12.49 3.78 14.67
N CYS A 93 11.89 4.72 13.93
CA CYS A 93 12.62 5.63 13.07
C CYS A 93 12.51 7.10 13.47
N GLY A 94 11.78 7.46 14.53
CA GLY A 94 11.54 8.86 14.90
C GLY A 94 10.85 9.65 13.78
N ASP A 95 9.86 9.05 13.13
CA ASP A 95 9.11 9.60 11.99
C ASP A 95 10.01 10.09 10.82
N THR A 96 11.19 9.49 10.64
CA THR A 96 12.04 9.73 9.46
C THR A 96 11.63 8.87 8.25
N GLY A 97 10.89 7.78 8.49
CA GLY A 97 10.53 6.80 7.47
C GLY A 97 11.65 5.84 7.07
N PHE A 98 12.86 5.97 7.65
CA PHE A 98 14.02 5.15 7.31
C PHE A 98 14.80 4.70 8.54
N VAL A 99 15.39 3.49 8.44
CA VAL A 99 16.32 2.93 9.43
C VAL A 99 17.49 2.30 8.67
N ASN A 100 18.72 2.76 8.91
CA ASN A 100 19.93 2.26 8.24
C ASN A 100 19.83 2.25 6.71
N GLY A 101 19.25 3.31 6.12
CA GLY A 101 19.07 3.45 4.67
C GLY A 101 17.93 2.59 4.07
N LYS A 102 17.25 1.77 4.88
CA LYS A 102 16.10 0.97 4.46
C LYS A 102 14.78 1.63 4.89
N ARG A 103 13.72 1.39 4.15
CA ARG A 103 12.38 1.88 4.51
C ARG A 103 11.92 1.30 5.85
N CYS A 104 11.41 2.15 6.72
CA CYS A 104 10.80 1.73 7.97
C CYS A 104 9.38 1.20 7.71
N VAL A 105 8.93 0.28 8.55
CA VAL A 105 7.56 -0.28 8.50
C VAL A 105 6.46 0.79 8.54
N CYS A 106 6.69 1.96 9.14
CA CYS A 106 5.74 3.06 9.14
C CYS A 106 5.56 3.65 7.74
N LEU A 107 6.65 3.84 6.97
CA LEU A 107 6.60 4.34 5.60
C LEU A 107 5.96 3.31 4.66
N GLU A 108 6.30 2.03 4.81
CA GLU A 108 5.67 0.95 4.03
C GLU A 108 4.16 0.87 4.31
N ARG A 109 3.75 1.04 5.57
CA ARG A 109 2.33 1.07 5.96
C ARG A 109 1.58 2.22 5.29
N GLU A 110 2.15 3.44 5.27
CA GLU A 110 1.51 4.59 4.61
C GLU A 110 1.45 4.40 3.08
N ILE A 111 2.51 3.87 2.44
CA ILE A 111 2.49 3.53 1.00
C ILE A 111 1.39 2.51 0.72
N ASN A 112 1.31 1.44 1.50
CA ASN A 112 0.29 0.41 1.32
C ASN A 112 -1.13 0.96 1.56
N ALA A 113 -1.32 1.87 2.51
CA ALA A 113 -2.60 2.53 2.73
C ALA A 113 -3.01 3.40 1.54
N LEU A 114 -2.07 4.11 0.91
CA LEU A 114 -2.34 4.90 -0.30
C LEU A 114 -2.67 3.99 -1.49
N ILE A 115 -1.93 2.90 -1.68
CA ILE A 115 -2.23 1.91 -2.74
C ILE A 115 -3.64 1.36 -2.56
N ARG A 116 -4.02 0.99 -1.33
CA ARG A 116 -5.37 0.46 -1.03
C ARG A 116 -6.50 1.45 -1.33
N ARG A 117 -6.28 2.76 -1.18
CA ARG A 117 -7.28 3.78 -1.55
C ARG A 117 -7.55 3.84 -3.05
N GLU A 118 -6.55 3.52 -3.86
CA GLU A 118 -6.69 3.47 -5.33
C GLU A 118 -7.26 2.12 -5.82
N CYS A 119 -7.33 1.12 -4.92
CA CYS A 119 -7.85 -0.20 -5.24
C CYS A 119 -9.36 -0.28 -4.96
N ASP A 120 -10.13 -0.84 -5.88
CA ASP A 120 -11.52 -1.25 -5.66
C ASP A 120 -11.60 -2.53 -4.82
N LEU A 121 -10.64 -2.73 -3.89
CA LEU A 121 -10.56 -3.94 -3.08
C LEU A 121 -11.73 -3.99 -2.09
N THR A 122 -12.73 -4.81 -2.39
CA THR A 122 -13.96 -4.93 -1.61
C THR A 122 -13.81 -5.74 -0.32
N CYS A 123 -12.71 -6.50 -0.18
CA CYS A 123 -12.49 -7.39 0.96
C CYS A 123 -11.07 -7.27 1.53
N GLU A 124 -10.92 -6.42 2.54
CA GLU A 124 -9.62 -6.23 3.22
C GLU A 124 -9.16 -7.45 4.04
N ASN A 125 -10.10 -8.25 4.54
CA ASN A 125 -9.85 -9.41 5.40
C ASN A 125 -9.82 -10.74 4.64
N CYS A 126 -9.93 -10.72 3.31
CA CYS A 126 -9.82 -11.93 2.50
C CYS A 126 -8.38 -12.43 2.51
N THR A 127 -8.16 -13.62 3.04
CA THR A 127 -6.85 -14.30 3.06
C THR A 127 -7.00 -15.75 2.61
N PHE A 128 -5.90 -16.39 2.27
CA PHE A 128 -5.91 -17.83 1.93
C PHE A 128 -6.30 -18.68 3.14
N GLU A 129 -5.86 -18.29 4.34
CA GLU A 129 -6.11 -19.01 5.60
C GLU A 129 -7.56 -18.85 6.08
N ALA A 130 -8.16 -17.68 5.89
CA ALA A 130 -9.55 -17.40 6.27
C ALA A 130 -10.58 -17.97 5.28
N SER A 131 -10.12 -18.61 4.19
CA SER A 131 -11.00 -19.21 3.20
C SER A 131 -11.74 -20.41 3.76
N LEU A 132 -13.07 -20.38 3.65
CA LEU A 132 -13.95 -21.51 3.99
C LEU A 132 -14.08 -22.51 2.81
N GLU A 133 -13.14 -22.49 1.87
CA GLU A 133 -13.19 -23.38 0.71
C GLU A 133 -13.00 -24.84 1.12
N SER A 134 -14.00 -25.67 0.84
CA SER A 134 -14.03 -27.10 1.19
C SER A 134 -13.89 -28.02 -0.02
N HIS A 135 -14.21 -27.52 -1.23
CA HIS A 135 -14.17 -28.34 -2.44
C HIS A 135 -12.74 -28.75 -2.79
N PRO A 136 -12.45 -30.06 -2.96
CA PRO A 136 -11.06 -30.54 -3.15
C PRO A 136 -10.35 -29.90 -4.35
N HIS A 137 -11.03 -29.76 -5.49
CA HIS A 137 -10.48 -29.11 -6.69
C HIS A 137 -10.13 -27.64 -6.42
N ASN A 138 -11.03 -26.91 -5.76
CA ASN A 138 -10.78 -25.49 -5.45
C ASN A 138 -9.63 -25.31 -4.47
N LYS A 139 -9.41 -26.22 -3.53
CA LYS A 139 -8.22 -26.21 -2.66
C LYS A 139 -6.94 -26.26 -3.48
N GLN A 140 -6.89 -27.12 -4.52
CA GLN A 140 -5.73 -27.16 -5.43
C GLN A 140 -5.55 -25.83 -6.19
N VAL A 141 -6.65 -25.18 -6.60
CA VAL A 141 -6.60 -23.84 -7.23
C VAL A 141 -6.07 -22.80 -6.25
N TYR A 142 -6.54 -22.80 -5.00
CA TYR A 142 -6.05 -21.91 -3.94
C TYR A 142 -4.56 -22.11 -3.68
N ASP A 143 -4.11 -23.35 -3.55
CA ASP A 143 -2.69 -23.69 -3.36
C ASP A 143 -1.83 -23.23 -4.55
N ALA A 144 -2.31 -23.40 -5.78
CA ALA A 144 -1.62 -22.92 -6.97
C ALA A 144 -1.49 -21.40 -7.00
N CYS A 145 -2.56 -20.68 -6.65
CA CYS A 145 -2.57 -19.21 -6.55
C CYS A 145 -1.67 -18.72 -5.41
N GLN A 146 -1.65 -19.39 -4.27
CA GLN A 146 -0.77 -19.06 -3.15
C GLN A 146 0.71 -19.24 -3.53
N LYS A 147 1.05 -20.37 -4.18
CA LYS A 147 2.40 -20.62 -4.72
C LYS A 147 2.80 -19.59 -5.76
N TYR A 148 1.87 -19.14 -6.63
CA TYR A 148 2.12 -18.07 -7.57
C TYR A 148 2.49 -16.76 -6.84
N CYS A 149 1.73 -16.36 -5.80
CA CYS A 149 2.04 -15.18 -5.02
C CYS A 149 3.40 -15.25 -4.33
N GLN A 150 3.78 -16.43 -3.78
CA GLN A 150 5.07 -16.65 -3.15
C GLN A 150 6.24 -16.56 -4.14
N ASN A 151 6.02 -16.92 -5.42
CA ASN A 151 7.03 -16.96 -6.47
C ASN A 151 6.89 -15.82 -7.49
N ILE A 152 6.23 -14.72 -7.15
CA ILE A 152 5.89 -13.60 -8.05
C ILE A 152 7.11 -12.98 -8.75
N ASP A 153 8.28 -13.04 -8.12
CA ASP A 153 9.54 -12.50 -8.65
C ASP A 153 10.22 -13.40 -9.69
N ASN A 154 9.81 -14.65 -9.81
CA ASN A 154 10.43 -15.62 -10.74
C ASN A 154 10.19 -15.27 -12.21
N LYS A 155 9.14 -14.49 -12.52
CA LYS A 155 8.79 -14.05 -13.89
C LYS A 155 8.63 -15.16 -14.94
N LYS A 156 8.51 -16.42 -14.53
CA LYS A 156 8.14 -17.55 -15.43
C LYS A 156 6.66 -17.52 -15.76
N ILE A 157 5.84 -17.18 -14.76
CA ILE A 157 4.38 -16.99 -14.89
C ILE A 157 4.11 -15.52 -14.63
N LEU A 158 3.62 -14.81 -15.63
CA LEU A 158 3.28 -13.39 -15.54
C LEU A 158 1.79 -13.18 -15.39
N ASN A 159 0.97 -14.01 -16.02
CA ASN A 159 -0.47 -13.88 -15.99
C ASN A 159 -1.12 -14.97 -15.13
N VAL A 160 -2.23 -14.63 -14.49
CA VAL A 160 -3.19 -15.58 -13.92
C VAL A 160 -4.52 -15.37 -14.61
N PHE A 161 -5.08 -16.43 -15.16
CA PHE A 161 -6.41 -16.44 -15.75
C PHE A 161 -7.32 -17.31 -14.91
N LEU A 162 -8.15 -16.67 -14.09
CA LEU A 162 -9.06 -17.31 -13.16
C LEU A 162 -10.48 -17.31 -13.73
N THR A 163 -11.00 -18.49 -14.03
CA THR A 163 -12.36 -18.65 -14.54
C THR A 163 -13.26 -19.36 -13.52
N GLY A 164 -14.56 -19.28 -13.75
CA GLY A 164 -15.57 -20.00 -12.97
C GLY A 164 -16.93 -19.33 -13.05
N GLN A 165 -17.98 -20.05 -12.71
CA GLN A 165 -19.33 -19.52 -12.71
C GLN A 165 -19.48 -18.37 -11.70
N THR A 166 -20.57 -17.60 -11.84
CA THR A 166 -20.90 -16.55 -10.88
C THR A 166 -21.09 -17.17 -9.48
N GLY A 167 -20.61 -16.48 -8.44
CA GLY A 167 -20.76 -16.94 -7.06
C GLY A 167 -19.76 -17.99 -6.58
N THR A 168 -18.81 -18.46 -7.42
CA THR A 168 -17.81 -19.47 -7.04
C THR A 168 -16.69 -18.95 -6.12
N GLY A 169 -16.61 -17.64 -5.86
CA GLY A 169 -15.59 -17.05 -4.98
C GLY A 169 -14.36 -16.51 -5.69
N LYS A 170 -14.43 -16.23 -7.01
CA LYS A 170 -13.31 -15.65 -7.78
C LYS A 170 -12.79 -14.35 -7.21
N THR A 171 -13.68 -13.39 -6.96
CA THR A 171 -13.35 -12.08 -6.37
C THR A 171 -12.71 -12.23 -4.98
N TYR A 172 -13.16 -13.20 -4.16
CA TYR A 172 -12.54 -13.52 -2.88
C TYR A 172 -11.09 -13.98 -3.08
N LEU A 173 -10.85 -14.94 -3.99
CA LEU A 173 -9.51 -15.46 -4.26
C LEU A 173 -8.60 -14.36 -4.81
N CYS A 174 -9.08 -13.51 -5.73
CA CYS A 174 -8.33 -12.34 -6.23
C CYS A 174 -7.99 -11.37 -5.10
N SER A 175 -8.91 -11.13 -4.16
CA SER A 175 -8.68 -10.29 -2.98
C SER A 175 -7.65 -10.90 -2.02
N ALA A 176 -7.68 -12.21 -1.80
CA ALA A 176 -6.69 -12.93 -1.00
C ALA A 176 -5.29 -12.85 -1.62
N MET A 177 -5.19 -13.01 -2.95
CA MET A 177 -3.94 -12.79 -3.70
C MET A 177 -3.44 -11.35 -3.55
N ALA A 178 -4.32 -10.35 -3.73
CA ALA A 178 -3.98 -8.94 -3.58
C ALA A 178 -3.41 -8.65 -2.18
N ASN A 179 -4.09 -9.09 -1.13
CA ASN A 179 -3.66 -8.89 0.25
C ASN A 179 -2.31 -9.55 0.55
N THR A 180 -2.08 -10.75 0.01
CA THR A 180 -0.81 -11.48 0.16
C THR A 180 0.34 -10.73 -0.53
N LEU A 181 0.11 -10.24 -1.75
CA LEU A 181 1.10 -9.50 -2.52
C LEU A 181 1.41 -8.12 -1.92
N LEU A 182 0.38 -7.42 -1.39
CA LEU A 182 0.56 -6.17 -0.65
C LEU A 182 1.40 -6.37 0.61
N LYS A 183 1.17 -7.46 1.36
CA LYS A 183 1.99 -7.84 2.53
C LYS A 183 3.43 -8.14 2.14
N ALA A 184 3.65 -8.70 0.95
CA ALA A 184 4.98 -8.94 0.39
C ALA A 184 5.66 -7.67 -0.19
N GLY A 185 5.07 -6.48 -0.02
CA GLY A 185 5.64 -5.20 -0.47
C GLY A 185 5.48 -4.93 -1.97
N LYS A 186 4.60 -5.65 -2.67
CA LYS A 186 4.28 -5.37 -4.07
C LYS A 186 3.24 -4.26 -4.18
N THR A 187 3.35 -3.45 -5.24
CA THR A 187 2.29 -2.53 -5.61
C THR A 187 1.23 -3.29 -6.37
N VAL A 188 0.01 -3.32 -5.84
CA VAL A 188 -1.13 -4.02 -6.44
C VAL A 188 -2.21 -3.00 -6.75
N LEU A 189 -2.73 -3.01 -7.97
CA LEU A 189 -3.94 -2.29 -8.34
C LEU A 189 -5.04 -3.30 -8.64
N PHE A 190 -6.11 -3.26 -7.88
CA PHE A 190 -7.32 -4.06 -8.09
C PHE A 190 -8.40 -3.18 -8.70
N VAL A 191 -8.95 -3.57 -9.82
CA VAL A 191 -9.94 -2.79 -10.56
C VAL A 191 -10.96 -3.70 -11.22
N SER A 192 -12.23 -3.28 -11.25
CA SER A 192 -13.25 -3.96 -12.06
C SER A 192 -13.05 -3.66 -13.55
N ALA A 193 -13.37 -4.62 -14.43
CA ALA A 193 -13.31 -4.40 -15.86
C ALA A 193 -14.21 -3.24 -16.30
N PHE A 194 -15.34 -3.04 -15.64
CA PHE A 194 -16.24 -1.92 -15.89
C PHE A 194 -15.57 -0.56 -15.65
N LYS A 195 -14.90 -0.39 -14.48
CA LYS A 195 -14.20 0.86 -14.17
C LYS A 195 -13.03 1.09 -15.11
N LEU A 196 -12.20 0.05 -15.34
CA LEU A 196 -11.09 0.11 -16.29
C LEU A 196 -11.55 0.60 -17.66
N ASN A 197 -12.66 0.05 -18.17
CA ASN A 197 -13.22 0.40 -19.46
C ASN A 197 -13.79 1.83 -19.50
N ASN A 198 -14.41 2.29 -18.41
CA ASN A 198 -14.89 3.67 -18.30
C ASN A 198 -13.72 4.68 -18.27
N ASP A 199 -12.63 4.34 -17.60
CA ASP A 199 -11.42 5.17 -17.58
C ASP A 199 -10.78 5.25 -18.99
N PHE A 200 -10.80 4.16 -19.75
CA PHE A 200 -10.39 4.15 -21.17
C PHE A 200 -11.29 5.04 -22.03
N LEU A 201 -12.61 4.95 -21.84
CA LEU A 201 -13.56 5.80 -22.56
C LEU A 201 -13.33 7.28 -22.25
N THR A 202 -13.15 7.61 -20.98
CA THR A 202 -12.85 8.97 -20.54
C THR A 202 -11.56 9.49 -21.15
N ALA A 203 -10.49 8.69 -21.13
CA ALA A 203 -9.23 9.04 -21.77
C ALA A 203 -9.36 9.21 -23.29
N HIS A 204 -10.22 8.42 -23.94
CA HIS A 204 -10.44 8.49 -25.38
C HIS A 204 -11.23 9.74 -25.80
N THR A 205 -12.23 10.11 -25.03
CA THR A 205 -13.21 11.17 -25.38
C THR A 205 -12.86 12.55 -24.84
N SER A 206 -12.05 12.64 -23.79
CA SER A 206 -11.67 13.91 -23.18
C SER A 206 -10.56 14.61 -23.97
N PHE A 207 -10.69 15.95 -24.11
CA PHE A 207 -9.64 16.81 -24.70
C PHE A 207 -8.60 17.22 -23.66
N ASP A 208 -8.98 17.30 -22.38
CA ASP A 208 -8.14 17.82 -21.29
C ASP A 208 -7.47 16.70 -20.46
N THR A 209 -7.90 15.44 -20.62
CA THR A 209 -7.32 14.34 -19.89
C THR A 209 -6.03 13.89 -20.57
N ASP A 210 -4.95 13.82 -19.81
CA ASP A 210 -3.73 13.18 -20.28
C ASP A 210 -3.97 11.68 -20.47
N LYS A 211 -4.21 11.29 -21.74
CA LYS A 211 -4.47 9.89 -22.16
C LYS A 211 -3.34 8.96 -21.72
N LEU A 212 -2.11 9.45 -21.74
CA LEU A 212 -0.95 8.68 -21.30
C LEU A 212 -0.99 8.44 -19.80
N ALA A 213 -1.38 9.44 -19.00
CA ALA A 213 -1.46 9.30 -17.54
C ALA A 213 -2.47 8.25 -17.11
N VAL A 214 -3.64 8.14 -17.79
CA VAL A 214 -4.64 7.11 -17.49
C VAL A 214 -4.09 5.72 -17.78
N ILE A 215 -3.45 5.51 -18.92
CA ILE A 215 -2.85 4.22 -19.30
C ILE A 215 -1.68 3.90 -18.35
N GLU A 216 -0.82 4.87 -18.05
CA GLU A 216 0.30 4.71 -17.13
C GLU A 216 -0.16 4.29 -15.73
N HIS A 217 -1.30 4.79 -15.25
CA HIS A 217 -1.87 4.37 -13.96
C HIS A 217 -2.03 2.84 -13.88
N TYR A 218 -2.48 2.21 -14.95
CA TYR A 218 -2.65 0.75 -15.05
C TYR A 218 -1.38 0.00 -15.45
N LEU A 219 -0.43 0.67 -16.09
CA LEU A 219 0.87 0.09 -16.44
C LEU A 219 1.84 0.03 -15.26
N GLN A 220 1.82 1.02 -14.36
CA GLN A 220 2.80 1.22 -13.29
C GLN A 220 2.84 0.14 -12.19
N PRO A 221 1.71 -0.44 -11.71
CA PRO A 221 1.71 -1.43 -10.62
C PRO A 221 2.51 -2.68 -10.95
N ASP A 222 3.15 -3.30 -9.95
CA ASP A 222 3.79 -4.61 -10.11
C ASP A 222 2.77 -5.66 -10.53
N VAL A 223 1.57 -5.60 -9.94
CA VAL A 223 0.45 -6.51 -10.20
C VAL A 223 -0.81 -5.71 -10.49
N LEU A 224 -1.44 -5.99 -11.62
CA LEU A 224 -2.77 -5.50 -11.95
C LEU A 224 -3.75 -6.66 -11.83
N ILE A 225 -4.83 -6.47 -11.08
CA ILE A 225 -5.94 -7.41 -10.97
C ILE A 225 -7.15 -6.79 -11.65
N ILE A 226 -7.66 -7.45 -12.69
CA ILE A 226 -8.87 -7.06 -13.42
C ILE A 226 -9.97 -8.05 -13.04
N ASP A 227 -10.96 -7.56 -12.29
CA ASP A 227 -12.08 -8.39 -11.85
C ASP A 227 -13.27 -8.28 -12.80
N ASP A 228 -13.98 -9.39 -12.96
CA ASP A 228 -15.18 -9.56 -13.79
C ASP A 228 -15.00 -9.12 -15.26
N LEU A 229 -13.86 -9.47 -15.88
CA LEU A 229 -13.64 -9.22 -17.31
C LEU A 229 -14.71 -9.90 -18.18
N GLY A 230 -15.29 -9.14 -19.10
CA GLY A 230 -16.37 -9.58 -19.98
C GLY A 230 -17.78 -9.17 -19.54
N THR A 231 -17.88 -8.38 -18.48
CA THR A 231 -19.18 -7.80 -18.02
C THR A 231 -19.34 -6.35 -18.45
N GLU A 232 -18.27 -5.69 -18.88
CA GLU A 232 -18.28 -4.32 -19.34
C GLU A 232 -18.83 -4.16 -20.74
N PRO A 233 -19.41 -2.99 -21.08
CA PRO A 233 -19.86 -2.71 -22.44
C PRO A 233 -18.66 -2.61 -23.39
N ILE A 234 -18.82 -3.11 -24.62
CA ILE A 234 -17.77 -3.00 -25.65
C ILE A 234 -17.97 -1.70 -26.44
N TYR A 235 -17.12 -0.71 -26.17
CA TYR A 235 -17.08 0.54 -26.92
C TYR A 235 -16.19 0.41 -28.14
N LYS A 236 -16.75 0.83 -29.32
CA LYS A 236 -16.03 0.77 -30.60
C LYS A 236 -14.75 1.62 -30.54
N ASN A 237 -13.64 1.09 -30.99
CA ASN A 237 -12.32 1.72 -31.03
C ASN A 237 -11.75 2.11 -29.64
N VAL A 238 -12.34 1.61 -28.55
CA VAL A 238 -11.88 1.89 -27.20
C VAL A 238 -11.54 0.59 -26.48
N THR A 239 -12.54 -0.19 -26.11
CA THR A 239 -12.37 -1.35 -25.21
C THR A 239 -11.29 -2.31 -25.71
N LYS A 240 -11.38 -2.78 -26.96
CA LYS A 240 -10.42 -3.77 -27.49
C LYS A 240 -9.03 -3.18 -27.68
N GLU A 241 -8.93 -1.97 -28.20
CA GLU A 241 -7.64 -1.35 -28.50
C GLU A 241 -6.86 -1.02 -27.24
N TYR A 242 -7.52 -0.41 -26.25
CA TYR A 242 -6.86 -0.05 -25.00
C TYR A 242 -6.55 -1.27 -24.13
N LEU A 243 -7.45 -2.26 -24.07
CA LEU A 243 -7.21 -3.50 -23.34
C LEU A 243 -6.03 -4.28 -23.95
N PHE A 244 -5.98 -4.40 -25.28
CA PHE A 244 -4.85 -5.03 -25.96
C PHE A 244 -3.54 -4.30 -25.67
N ALA A 245 -3.51 -2.98 -25.81
CA ALA A 245 -2.33 -2.18 -25.54
C ALA A 245 -1.85 -2.37 -24.09
N LEU A 246 -2.77 -2.30 -23.11
CA LEU A 246 -2.46 -2.50 -21.70
C LEU A 246 -1.85 -3.88 -21.43
N LEU A 247 -2.48 -4.95 -21.90
CA LEU A 247 -2.01 -6.33 -21.68
C LEU A 247 -0.66 -6.57 -22.37
N ASN A 248 -0.49 -6.05 -23.58
CA ASN A 248 0.75 -6.18 -24.34
C ASN A 248 1.92 -5.48 -23.65
N GLU A 249 1.75 -4.21 -23.28
CA GLU A 249 2.79 -3.42 -22.60
C GLU A 249 3.17 -4.02 -21.24
N ARG A 250 2.20 -4.50 -20.47
CA ARG A 250 2.49 -5.17 -19.19
C ARG A 250 3.28 -6.46 -19.38
N LEU A 251 2.93 -7.26 -20.41
CA LEU A 251 3.64 -8.49 -20.74
C LEU A 251 5.09 -8.21 -21.19
N LEU A 252 5.30 -7.22 -22.06
CA LEU A 252 6.63 -6.78 -22.50
C LEU A 252 7.48 -6.26 -21.34
N ALA A 253 6.87 -5.50 -20.42
CA ALA A 253 7.53 -5.00 -19.22
C ALA A 253 7.70 -6.08 -18.13
N LYS A 254 7.33 -7.34 -18.38
CA LYS A 254 7.34 -8.45 -17.41
C LYS A 254 6.60 -8.13 -16.12
N ARG A 255 5.47 -7.42 -16.21
CA ARG A 255 4.58 -7.09 -15.09
C ARG A 255 3.44 -8.10 -15.01
N ASN A 256 3.07 -8.44 -13.79
CA ASN A 256 2.09 -9.47 -13.54
C ASN A 256 0.66 -8.95 -13.71
N THR A 257 -0.19 -9.72 -14.39
CA THR A 257 -1.62 -9.42 -14.58
C THR A 257 -2.47 -10.60 -14.17
N ILE A 258 -3.42 -10.38 -13.28
CA ILE A 258 -4.39 -11.37 -12.81
C ILE A 258 -5.74 -10.95 -13.39
N VAL A 259 -6.39 -11.85 -14.11
CA VAL A 259 -7.71 -11.62 -14.68
C VAL A 259 -8.69 -12.64 -14.15
N CYS A 260 -9.81 -12.16 -13.65
CA CYS A 260 -10.93 -12.94 -13.19
C CYS A 260 -12.10 -12.74 -14.14
N THR A 261 -12.75 -13.82 -14.56
CA THR A 261 -13.84 -13.77 -15.54
C THR A 261 -14.79 -14.97 -15.40
N ASN A 262 -16.01 -14.82 -15.89
CA ASN A 262 -16.95 -15.92 -16.08
C ASN A 262 -16.78 -16.59 -17.46
N LEU A 263 -15.98 -16.01 -18.34
CA LEU A 263 -15.82 -16.46 -19.72
C LEU A 263 -14.69 -17.47 -19.84
N MET A 264 -14.85 -18.40 -20.78
CA MET A 264 -13.78 -19.29 -21.23
C MET A 264 -12.97 -18.60 -22.35
N PHE A 265 -11.81 -19.15 -22.74
CA PHE A 265 -10.95 -18.54 -23.74
C PHE A 265 -11.59 -18.34 -25.09
N ASP A 266 -12.45 -19.30 -25.53
CA ASP A 266 -13.17 -19.18 -26.78
C ASP A 266 -14.17 -18.01 -26.73
N GLN A 267 -14.86 -17.84 -25.63
CA GLN A 267 -15.79 -16.72 -25.41
C GLN A 267 -15.04 -15.38 -25.31
N ILE A 268 -13.83 -15.36 -24.74
CA ILE A 268 -12.96 -14.16 -24.75
C ILE A 268 -12.56 -13.80 -26.19
N MET A 269 -12.23 -14.79 -26.99
CA MET A 269 -11.85 -14.59 -28.39
C MET A 269 -13.03 -14.05 -29.21
N ASP A 270 -14.25 -14.55 -28.98
CA ASP A 270 -15.47 -14.06 -29.65
C ASP A 270 -15.83 -12.63 -29.23
N LEU A 271 -15.74 -12.34 -27.91
CA LEU A 271 -16.14 -11.04 -27.36
C LEU A 271 -15.12 -9.93 -27.68
N TYR A 272 -13.85 -10.22 -27.51
CA TYR A 272 -12.77 -9.23 -27.73
C TYR A 272 -12.09 -9.44 -29.08
N ASP A 273 -11.09 -10.27 -29.14
CA ASP A 273 -10.41 -10.78 -30.36
C ASP A 273 -9.32 -11.82 -29.98
N GLU A 274 -8.70 -12.42 -31.01
CA GLU A 274 -7.61 -13.37 -30.88
C GLU A 274 -6.37 -12.75 -30.22
N ARG A 275 -6.07 -11.47 -30.47
CA ARG A 275 -4.89 -10.77 -29.94
C ARG A 275 -4.97 -10.68 -28.41
N ILE A 276 -6.13 -10.29 -27.87
CA ILE A 276 -6.37 -10.19 -26.42
C ILE A 276 -6.33 -11.56 -25.79
N SER A 277 -7.01 -12.55 -26.38
CA SER A 277 -6.99 -13.94 -25.89
C SER A 277 -5.57 -14.49 -25.83
N SER A 278 -4.76 -14.26 -26.86
CA SER A 278 -3.35 -14.67 -26.91
C SER A 278 -2.51 -14.02 -25.78
N ARG A 279 -2.70 -12.72 -25.49
CA ARG A 279 -1.96 -12.01 -24.42
C ARG A 279 -2.33 -12.52 -23.04
N LEU A 280 -3.61 -12.83 -22.80
CA LEU A 280 -4.08 -13.40 -21.53
C LEU A 280 -3.53 -14.81 -21.31
N GLN A 281 -3.32 -15.59 -22.39
CA GLN A 281 -2.78 -16.94 -22.33
C GLN A 281 -1.26 -16.99 -22.20
N ALA A 282 -0.57 -15.91 -22.60
CA ALA A 282 0.89 -15.87 -22.58
C ALA A 282 1.44 -15.96 -21.15
N GLN A 283 2.32 -16.93 -20.90
CA GLN A 283 2.94 -17.18 -19.59
C GLN A 283 1.91 -17.21 -18.43
N ALA A 284 0.74 -17.84 -18.66
CA ALA A 284 -0.39 -17.80 -17.76
C ALA A 284 -0.53 -19.07 -16.91
N LEU A 285 -0.76 -18.88 -15.63
CA LEU A 285 -1.40 -19.87 -14.76
C LEU A 285 -2.91 -19.83 -15.02
N LYS A 286 -3.42 -20.92 -15.63
CA LYS A 286 -4.84 -21.06 -15.97
C LYS A 286 -5.52 -21.90 -14.89
N VAL A 287 -6.49 -21.32 -14.19
CA VAL A 287 -7.20 -21.99 -13.10
C VAL A 287 -8.70 -21.75 -13.21
N LYS A 288 -9.48 -22.74 -12.80
CA LYS A 288 -10.93 -22.69 -12.84
C LYS A 288 -11.50 -23.04 -11.47
N LEU A 289 -12.37 -22.20 -10.92
CA LEU A 289 -13.13 -22.53 -9.73
C LEU A 289 -14.42 -23.24 -10.12
N GLU A 290 -14.68 -24.35 -9.43
CA GLU A 290 -15.85 -25.19 -9.63
C GLU A 290 -16.63 -25.26 -8.31
N SER A 291 -17.81 -24.68 -8.24
CA SER A 291 -18.77 -24.89 -7.15
C SER A 291 -20.13 -24.30 -7.51
N ASP A 292 -21.16 -24.71 -6.76
CA ASP A 292 -22.44 -24.03 -6.74
C ASP A 292 -22.28 -22.59 -6.20
N ASP A 293 -23.21 -21.74 -6.53
CA ASP A 293 -23.22 -20.34 -6.08
C ASP A 293 -23.21 -20.27 -4.54
N LYS A 294 -22.09 -19.81 -3.97
CA LYS A 294 -21.90 -19.71 -2.52
C LYS A 294 -22.76 -18.63 -1.87
N ARG A 295 -23.24 -17.64 -2.63
CA ARG A 295 -24.14 -16.58 -2.14
C ARG A 295 -25.48 -17.15 -1.70
N VAL A 296 -25.97 -18.20 -2.38
CA VAL A 296 -27.23 -18.88 -2.05
C VAL A 296 -27.12 -19.70 -0.76
N LYS A 297 -25.91 -20.18 -0.40
CA LYS A 297 -25.67 -20.96 0.82
C LYS A 297 -25.56 -20.13 2.09
N ILE A 298 -25.22 -18.84 1.99
CA ILE A 298 -25.08 -17.93 3.14
C ILE A 298 -26.45 -17.36 3.57
N ALA A 299 -27.45 -17.41 2.69
CA ALA A 299 -28.80 -16.89 2.93
C ALA A 299 -29.76 -17.92 3.58
N LYS A 300 -29.31 -19.11 3.95
CA LYS A 300 -30.00 -20.13 4.74
C LYS A 300 -29.35 -20.29 6.10
#